data_419513e474d2204e3b9b682d04b7a7a6
#
_entry.id   419513e474d2204e3b9b682d04b7a7a6
#
_cell.length_a   1.000
_cell.length_b   1.000
_cell.length_c   1.000
_cell.angle_alpha   90.00
_cell.angle_beta   90.00
_cell.angle_gamma   90.00
#
_symmetry.space_group_name_H-M   'P 1'
#
loop_
_entity.id
_entity.type
_entity.pdbx_description
1 polymer ?
#
loop_
_entity_poly.entity_id
_entity_poly.type
_entity_poly.pdbx_seq_one_letter_code
_entity_poly.pdbx_strand_id
1 'polypeptide(L)'
;MQKRILALLIVITAMGAFLPIHTSAAPSDHITMEAEVGFDGHFKLTRWIPVSVYIENRGEDIKGDIEIVANQDSSTAMLFTAPAVIPKDSKKRIDLYVRMNTLQKRMDIDLTSQGKVLKTIEMDGLIPMSTANFMLGVLTDDQSGLNYWWEKQTGDRLFTNYEPIALKGHDKHS
;
A
#
# COMPACT_ATOMS: atom_id res chain seq x y z
N MET A 1 -56.58 -28.16 12.80
CA MET A 1 -55.82 -27.17 12.00
C MET A 1 -54.85 -26.36 12.86
N GLN A 2 -55.21 -25.81 14.00
CA GLN A 2 -54.35 -24.99 14.89
C GLN A 2 -53.00 -25.64 15.27
N LYS A 3 -52.99 -26.95 15.64
CA LYS A 3 -51.75 -27.65 16.04
C LYS A 3 -50.72 -27.76 14.90
N ARG A 4 -51.16 -27.82 13.64
CA ARG A 4 -50.26 -27.88 12.48
C ARG A 4 -49.67 -26.50 12.14
N ILE A 5 -50.42 -25.43 12.35
CA ILE A 5 -49.97 -24.05 12.18
C ILE A 5 -48.95 -23.70 13.26
N LEU A 6 -49.17 -24.11 14.51
CA LEU A 6 -48.23 -23.88 15.60
C LEU A 6 -46.90 -24.61 15.39
N ALA A 7 -46.94 -25.87 14.89
CA ALA A 7 -45.72 -26.62 14.56
C ALA A 7 -44.94 -25.99 13.41
N LEU A 8 -45.59 -25.44 12.39
CA LEU A 8 -44.97 -24.76 11.29
C LEU A 8 -44.26 -23.46 11.74
N LEU A 9 -44.90 -22.72 12.64
CA LEU A 9 -44.33 -21.48 13.20
C LEU A 9 -43.07 -21.74 14.04
N ILE A 10 -43.02 -22.84 14.80
CA ILE A 10 -41.85 -23.23 15.58
C ILE A 10 -40.65 -23.62 14.67
N VAL A 11 -40.92 -24.30 13.55
CA VAL A 11 -39.86 -24.69 12.59
C VAL A 11 -39.25 -23.46 11.89
N ILE A 12 -40.09 -22.48 11.54
CA ILE A 12 -39.60 -21.24 10.90
C ILE A 12 -38.74 -20.42 11.87
N THR A 13 -39.12 -20.35 13.17
CA THR A 13 -38.29 -19.63 14.17
C THR A 13 -36.98 -20.35 14.47
N ALA A 14 -36.93 -21.66 14.46
CA ALA A 14 -35.69 -22.44 14.66
C ALA A 14 -34.71 -22.31 13.50
N MET A 15 -35.21 -22.15 12.26
CA MET A 15 -34.37 -21.98 11.08
C MET A 15 -33.74 -20.59 10.95
N GLY A 16 -34.34 -19.56 11.57
CA GLY A 16 -33.80 -18.20 11.62
C GLY A 16 -32.59 -18.01 12.54
N ALA A 17 -32.37 -18.94 13.49
CA ALA A 17 -31.27 -18.84 14.47
C ALA A 17 -29.91 -19.29 13.95
N PHE A 18 -29.83 -19.86 12.75
CA PHE A 18 -28.58 -20.33 12.12
C PHE A 18 -28.02 -19.42 11.03
N LEU A 19 -28.46 -18.16 10.97
CA LEU A 19 -27.78 -17.20 10.06
C LEU A 19 -26.40 -16.92 10.62
N PRO A 20 -25.32 -17.17 9.84
CA PRO A 20 -23.98 -16.80 10.28
C PRO A 20 -23.94 -15.28 10.42
N ILE A 21 -23.72 -14.80 11.64
CA ILE A 21 -23.42 -13.39 11.90
C ILE A 21 -22.03 -13.15 11.31
N HIS A 22 -21.98 -12.55 10.13
CA HIS A 22 -20.73 -12.01 9.62
C HIS A 22 -20.35 -10.83 10.52
N THR A 23 -19.55 -11.11 11.53
CA THR A 23 -18.84 -10.07 12.28
C THR A 23 -17.84 -9.46 11.32
N SER A 24 -18.21 -8.34 10.70
CA SER A 24 -17.21 -7.45 10.09
C SER A 24 -16.30 -6.99 11.22
N ALA A 25 -15.04 -7.38 11.17
CA ALA A 25 -14.05 -6.87 12.11
C ALA A 25 -14.05 -5.34 11.94
N ALA A 26 -14.39 -4.61 13.00
CA ALA A 26 -14.21 -3.18 13.03
C ALA A 26 -12.72 -2.86 12.76
N PRO A 27 -12.41 -1.77 12.00
CA PRO A 27 -11.03 -1.34 11.85
C PRO A 27 -10.41 -1.22 13.24
N SER A 28 -9.25 -1.82 13.44
CA SER A 28 -8.58 -1.78 14.74
C SER A 28 -8.04 -0.36 14.94
N ASP A 29 -8.73 0.46 15.74
CA ASP A 29 -8.32 1.83 16.09
C ASP A 29 -6.92 1.90 16.75
N HIS A 30 -6.35 0.74 17.09
CA HIS A 30 -5.05 0.60 17.72
C HIS A 30 -3.88 0.48 16.74
N ILE A 31 -4.14 0.42 15.44
CA ILE A 31 -3.12 0.29 14.41
C ILE A 31 -3.14 1.52 13.53
N THR A 32 -2.06 2.28 13.56
CA THR A 32 -1.80 3.34 12.57
C THR A 32 -0.83 2.80 11.54
N MET A 33 -1.11 3.04 10.26
CA MET A 33 -0.28 2.56 9.17
C MET A 33 -0.13 3.65 8.12
N GLU A 34 1.10 3.88 7.69
CA GLU A 34 1.47 4.83 6.64
C GLU A 34 2.44 4.15 5.69
N ALA A 35 2.53 4.60 4.45
CA ALA A 35 3.49 4.03 3.51
C ALA A 35 4.06 5.07 2.56
N GLU A 36 5.22 4.74 2.03
CA GLU A 36 5.89 5.44 0.95
C GLU A 36 6.11 4.46 -0.19
N VAL A 37 5.75 4.85 -1.41
CA VAL A 37 5.86 4.03 -2.60
C VAL A 37 6.77 4.70 -3.61
N GLY A 38 7.82 4.01 -4.03
CA GLY A 38 8.76 4.51 -5.01
C GLY A 38 9.53 5.73 -4.51
N PHE A 39 9.62 6.75 -5.33
CA PHE A 39 10.28 8.02 -5.04
C PHE A 39 9.22 9.12 -5.06
N ASP A 40 8.65 9.42 -3.90
CA ASP A 40 7.51 10.35 -3.74
C ASP A 40 6.34 10.00 -4.70
N GLY A 41 5.95 8.73 -4.71
CA GLY A 41 4.90 8.20 -5.59
C GLY A 41 5.33 7.90 -7.02
N HIS A 42 6.51 8.36 -7.44
CA HIS A 42 7.03 8.09 -8.78
C HIS A 42 7.73 6.74 -8.85
N PHE A 43 7.43 5.98 -9.88
CA PHE A 43 8.06 4.68 -10.08
C PHE A 43 8.20 4.35 -11.57
N LYS A 44 9.14 3.48 -11.89
CA LYS A 44 9.38 3.03 -13.25
C LYS A 44 8.69 1.69 -13.51
N LEU A 45 7.90 1.63 -14.59
CA LEU A 45 7.25 0.40 -15.01
C LEU A 45 8.26 -0.73 -15.21
N THR A 46 7.84 -1.95 -14.93
CA THR A 46 8.64 -3.19 -15.07
C THR A 46 9.90 -3.26 -14.21
N ARG A 47 10.12 -2.30 -13.32
CA ARG A 47 11.24 -2.27 -12.37
C ARG A 47 10.75 -2.56 -10.95
N TRP A 48 11.69 -2.95 -10.09
CA TRP A 48 11.41 -3.09 -8.68
C TRP A 48 11.20 -1.71 -8.05
N ILE A 49 10.09 -1.58 -7.34
CA ILE A 49 9.61 -0.36 -6.70
C ILE A 49 9.77 -0.57 -5.20
N PRO A 50 10.57 0.24 -4.51
CA PRO A 50 10.65 0.16 -3.06
C PRO A 50 9.32 0.63 -2.45
N VAL A 51 8.85 -0.09 -1.44
CA VAL A 51 7.71 0.28 -0.61
C VAL A 51 8.15 0.19 0.83
N SER A 52 8.02 1.29 1.57
CA SER A 52 8.29 1.35 3.01
C SER A 52 6.98 1.54 3.74
N VAL A 53 6.65 0.62 4.64
CA VAL A 53 5.43 0.66 5.45
C VAL A 53 5.81 0.95 6.90
N TYR A 54 5.25 2.01 7.45
CA TYR A 54 5.43 2.44 8.84
C TYR A 54 4.18 2.06 9.62
N ILE A 55 4.36 1.31 10.69
CA ILE A 55 3.26 0.79 11.50
C ILE A 55 3.48 1.16 12.95
N GLU A 56 2.48 1.75 13.57
CA GLU A 56 2.40 1.95 15.02
C GLU A 56 1.30 1.04 15.56
N ASN A 57 1.67 0.16 16.48
CA ASN A 57 0.75 -0.74 17.14
C ASN A 57 0.60 -0.35 18.62
N ARG A 58 -0.61 0.03 19.02
CA ARG A 58 -0.98 0.32 20.42
C ARG A 58 -1.85 -0.78 21.04
N GLY A 59 -2.05 -1.87 20.29
CA GLY A 59 -2.83 -3.04 20.70
C GLY A 59 -1.93 -4.20 21.12
N GLU A 60 -2.45 -5.41 21.02
CA GLU A 60 -1.71 -6.65 21.29
C GLU A 60 -0.66 -6.94 20.21
N ASP A 61 0.26 -7.88 20.51
CA ASP A 61 1.29 -8.32 19.57
C ASP A 61 0.67 -8.79 18.23
N ILE A 62 1.23 -8.30 17.14
CA ILE A 62 0.82 -8.69 15.79
C ILE A 62 1.88 -9.60 15.18
N LYS A 63 1.44 -10.76 14.70
CA LYS A 63 2.22 -11.66 13.84
C LYS A 63 1.43 -11.89 12.57
N GLY A 64 1.96 -11.39 11.46
CA GLY A 64 1.27 -11.43 10.19
C GLY A 64 2.18 -11.05 9.05
N ASP A 65 1.60 -10.51 7.99
CA ASP A 65 2.30 -10.11 6.79
C ASP A 65 1.78 -8.78 6.27
N ILE A 66 2.66 -8.02 5.64
CA ILE A 66 2.27 -6.95 4.72
C ILE A 66 2.02 -7.60 3.37
N GLU A 67 0.87 -7.33 2.79
CA GLU A 67 0.45 -7.88 1.50
C GLU A 67 0.13 -6.75 0.52
N ILE A 68 0.63 -6.88 -0.71
CA ILE A 68 0.37 -5.93 -1.79
C ILE A 68 0.03 -6.71 -3.05
N VAL A 69 -1.14 -6.44 -3.61
CA VAL A 69 -1.55 -7.01 -4.89
C VAL A 69 -1.25 -6.04 -6.01
N ALA A 70 -0.37 -6.41 -6.93
CA ALA A 70 -0.01 -5.60 -8.09
C ALA A 70 -0.42 -6.28 -9.39
N ASN A 71 -1.24 -5.58 -10.19
CA ASN A 71 -1.65 -6.08 -11.50
C ASN A 71 -0.48 -6.07 -12.47
N GLN A 72 -0.25 -7.20 -13.12
CA GLN A 72 0.79 -7.37 -14.13
C GLN A 72 0.23 -7.12 -15.54
N ASP A 73 -1.01 -7.51 -15.76
CA ASP A 73 -1.80 -7.27 -16.97
C ASP A 73 -3.30 -7.27 -16.62
N SER A 74 -4.16 -7.34 -17.63
CA SER A 74 -5.63 -7.32 -17.45
C SER A 74 -6.20 -8.56 -16.75
N SER A 75 -5.43 -9.64 -16.66
CA SER A 75 -5.89 -10.94 -16.16
C SER A 75 -5.01 -11.52 -15.05
N THR A 76 -3.80 -10.99 -14.88
CA THR A 76 -2.80 -11.51 -13.95
C THR A 76 -2.47 -10.48 -12.88
N ALA A 77 -2.53 -10.90 -11.63
CA ALA A 77 -2.04 -10.13 -10.48
C ALA A 77 -0.98 -10.93 -9.74
N MET A 78 0.00 -10.25 -9.16
CA MET A 78 1.01 -10.82 -8.28
C MET A 78 0.80 -10.33 -6.87
N LEU A 79 0.88 -11.23 -5.92
CA LEU A 79 0.91 -10.93 -4.50
C LEU A 79 2.37 -10.81 -4.04
N PHE A 80 2.70 -9.67 -3.44
CA PHE A 80 3.97 -9.42 -2.78
C PHE A 80 3.76 -9.41 -1.28
N THR A 81 4.59 -10.13 -0.54
CA THR A 81 4.43 -10.25 0.91
C THR A 81 5.74 -9.99 1.64
N ALA A 82 5.63 -9.43 2.84
CA ALA A 82 6.74 -9.28 3.77
C ALA A 82 6.27 -9.57 5.21
N PRO A 83 7.03 -10.37 5.98
CA PRO A 83 6.62 -10.73 7.34
C PRO A 83 6.56 -9.51 8.27
N ALA A 84 5.46 -9.40 9.01
CA ALA A 84 5.17 -8.34 9.95
C ALA A 84 5.05 -8.87 11.37
N VAL A 85 6.12 -8.75 12.16
CA VAL A 85 6.09 -9.01 13.60
C VAL A 85 6.20 -7.68 14.32
N ILE A 86 5.11 -7.24 14.95
CA ILE A 86 4.98 -5.91 15.54
C ILE A 86 4.51 -6.07 16.97
N PRO A 87 5.42 -5.89 17.96
CA PRO A 87 5.08 -5.99 19.37
C PRO A 87 4.04 -4.93 19.78
N LYS A 88 3.36 -5.19 20.88
CA LYS A 88 2.52 -4.22 21.55
C LYS A 88 3.29 -2.93 21.84
N ASP A 89 2.61 -1.79 21.73
CA ASP A 89 3.13 -0.43 22.01
C ASP A 89 4.45 -0.13 21.28
N SER A 90 4.58 -0.59 20.04
CA SER A 90 5.79 -0.42 19.24
C SER A 90 5.52 0.24 17.88
N LYS A 91 6.60 0.80 17.31
CA LYS A 91 6.64 1.29 15.94
C LYS A 91 7.59 0.44 15.12
N LYS A 92 7.22 0.12 13.91
CA LYS A 92 8.06 -0.68 13.01
C LYS A 92 7.97 -0.17 11.59
N ARG A 93 9.12 -0.15 10.91
CA ARG A 93 9.22 0.01 9.47
C ARG A 93 9.45 -1.35 8.83
N ILE A 94 8.72 -1.63 7.77
CA ILE A 94 8.85 -2.83 6.96
C ILE A 94 9.08 -2.39 5.52
N ASP A 95 10.19 -2.83 4.96
CA ASP A 95 10.56 -2.52 3.58
C ASP A 95 10.33 -3.75 2.71
N LEU A 96 9.67 -3.55 1.57
CA LEU A 96 9.49 -4.58 0.56
C LEU A 96 9.63 -3.99 -0.84
N TYR A 97 9.76 -4.84 -1.83
CA TYR A 97 9.85 -4.43 -3.22
C TYR A 97 8.71 -5.06 -4.00
N VAL A 98 8.02 -4.25 -4.77
CA VAL A 98 6.95 -4.69 -5.66
C VAL A 98 7.32 -4.42 -7.13
N ARG A 99 6.64 -5.09 -8.04
CA ARG A 99 6.82 -4.86 -9.46
C ARG A 99 5.46 -4.64 -10.11
N MET A 100 5.31 -3.53 -10.81
CA MET A 100 4.10 -3.17 -11.54
C MET A 100 4.39 -3.06 -13.02
N ASN A 101 3.53 -3.67 -13.84
CA ASN A 101 3.64 -3.63 -15.30
C ASN A 101 2.51 -2.82 -15.93
N THR A 102 1.57 -2.32 -15.13
CA THR A 102 0.42 -1.54 -15.57
C THR A 102 0.52 -0.09 -15.14
N LEU A 103 -0.20 0.80 -15.84
CA LEU A 103 -0.29 2.23 -15.50
C LEU A 103 -1.22 2.49 -14.30
N GLN A 104 -1.26 1.58 -13.36
CA GLN A 104 -2.05 1.70 -12.14
C GLN A 104 -1.54 2.87 -11.31
N LYS A 105 -2.45 3.77 -10.91
CA LYS A 105 -2.16 4.96 -10.09
C LYS A 105 -2.55 4.80 -8.64
N ARG A 106 -2.97 3.60 -8.27
CA ARG A 106 -3.41 3.25 -6.92
C ARG A 106 -2.82 1.91 -6.52
N MET A 107 -2.51 1.77 -5.25
CA MET A 107 -2.01 0.55 -4.63
C MET A 107 -2.64 0.40 -3.26
N ASP A 108 -3.21 -0.76 -2.99
CA ASP A 108 -3.70 -1.12 -1.67
C ASP A 108 -2.62 -1.93 -0.95
N ILE A 109 -2.39 -1.60 0.31
CA ILE A 109 -1.40 -2.24 1.17
C ILE A 109 -2.13 -2.76 2.39
N ASP A 110 -2.14 -4.06 2.56
CA ASP A 110 -2.82 -4.74 3.63
C ASP A 110 -1.84 -5.23 4.70
N LEU A 111 -2.19 -5.02 5.96
CA LEU A 111 -1.62 -5.73 7.08
C LEU A 111 -2.55 -6.87 7.41
N THR A 112 -2.07 -8.10 7.27
CA THR A 112 -2.85 -9.32 7.54
C THR A 112 -2.31 -10.07 8.74
N SER A 113 -3.18 -10.80 9.43
CA SER A 113 -2.80 -11.74 10.49
C SER A 113 -3.81 -12.88 10.52
N GLN A 114 -3.31 -14.10 10.58
CA GLN A 114 -4.14 -15.31 10.59
C GLN A 114 -5.18 -15.36 9.46
N GLY A 115 -4.81 -14.88 8.27
CA GLY A 115 -5.67 -14.82 7.09
C GLY A 115 -6.79 -13.76 7.16
N LYS A 116 -6.71 -12.81 8.09
CA LYS A 116 -7.63 -11.67 8.20
C LYS A 116 -6.89 -10.38 7.97
N VAL A 117 -7.49 -9.46 7.22
CA VAL A 117 -6.99 -8.11 7.08
C VAL A 117 -7.27 -7.34 8.36
N LEU A 118 -6.24 -6.83 9.00
CA LEU A 118 -6.29 -5.99 10.19
C LEU A 118 -6.42 -4.51 9.83
N LYS A 119 -5.69 -4.07 8.81
CA LYS A 119 -5.65 -2.70 8.35
C LYS A 119 -5.33 -2.67 6.86
N THR A 120 -5.98 -1.79 6.13
CA THR A 120 -5.67 -1.44 4.73
C THR A 120 -5.34 0.04 4.65
N ILE A 121 -4.34 0.39 3.87
CA ILE A 121 -4.11 1.76 3.41
C ILE A 121 -4.15 1.80 1.88
N GLU A 122 -4.78 2.83 1.37
CA GLU A 122 -4.88 3.09 -0.05
C GLU A 122 -3.87 4.18 -0.44
N MET A 123 -2.94 3.82 -1.31
CA MET A 123 -1.97 4.77 -1.87
C MET A 123 -2.47 5.24 -3.22
N ASP A 124 -3.00 6.45 -3.27
CA ASP A 124 -3.48 7.09 -4.49
C ASP A 124 -2.44 8.05 -5.08
N GLY A 125 -2.67 8.46 -6.33
CA GLY A 125 -1.83 9.47 -6.98
C GLY A 125 -0.45 8.97 -7.40
N LEU A 126 -0.25 7.67 -7.49
CA LEU A 126 1.01 7.10 -7.97
C LEU A 126 1.26 7.52 -9.43
N ILE A 127 2.53 7.81 -9.74
CA ILE A 127 2.95 8.33 -11.04
C ILE A 127 3.85 7.31 -11.74
N PRO A 128 3.26 6.45 -12.60
CA PRO A 128 4.03 5.48 -13.37
C PRO A 128 4.81 6.17 -14.51
N MET A 129 6.11 5.92 -14.56
CA MET A 129 6.99 6.42 -15.60
C MET A 129 7.25 5.35 -16.66
N SER A 130 7.27 5.76 -17.92
CA SER A 130 7.62 4.88 -19.05
C SER A 130 9.01 4.27 -18.86
N THR A 131 9.22 3.08 -19.42
CA THR A 131 10.55 2.44 -19.48
C THR A 131 11.57 3.26 -20.27
N ALA A 132 11.11 4.09 -21.21
CA ALA A 132 11.97 4.99 -22.01
C ALA A 132 12.47 6.19 -21.21
N ASN A 133 11.82 6.58 -20.12
CA ASN A 133 12.24 7.72 -19.30
C ASN A 133 13.40 7.32 -18.39
N PHE A 134 14.31 8.26 -18.16
CA PHE A 134 15.35 8.10 -17.17
C PHE A 134 14.89 8.69 -15.83
N MET A 135 15.21 8.02 -14.74
CA MET A 135 15.06 8.53 -13.39
C MET A 135 16.46 8.73 -12.84
N LEU A 136 16.80 9.97 -12.54
CA LEU A 136 18.09 10.35 -11.98
C LEU A 136 17.86 10.88 -10.56
N GLY A 137 18.39 10.17 -9.57
CA GLY A 137 18.42 10.64 -8.20
C GLY A 137 19.65 11.52 -7.98
N VAL A 138 19.46 12.72 -7.44
CA VAL A 138 20.55 13.60 -7.06
C VAL A 138 20.45 13.86 -5.56
N LEU A 139 21.51 13.54 -4.84
CA LEU A 139 21.66 13.84 -3.42
C LEU A 139 22.57 15.06 -3.28
N THR A 140 22.02 16.18 -2.81
CA THR A 140 22.77 17.42 -2.62
C THR A 140 22.19 18.24 -1.48
N ASP A 141 23.05 18.90 -0.75
CA ASP A 141 22.68 19.89 0.28
C ASP A 141 22.40 21.26 -0.34
N ASP A 142 22.86 21.49 -1.57
CA ASP A 142 22.65 22.74 -2.31
C ASP A 142 21.86 22.47 -3.60
N GLN A 143 20.59 22.85 -3.57
CA GLN A 143 19.70 22.74 -4.73
C GLN A 143 20.05 23.77 -5.83
N SER A 144 20.74 24.86 -5.50
CA SER A 144 21.10 25.90 -6.47
C SER A 144 22.06 25.39 -7.54
N GLY A 145 22.94 24.45 -7.19
CA GLY A 145 23.84 23.80 -8.15
C GLY A 145 23.14 22.99 -9.23
N LEU A 146 21.87 22.63 -8.99
CA LEU A 146 21.04 21.90 -9.97
C LEU A 146 20.43 22.82 -11.03
N ASN A 147 20.39 24.14 -10.81
CA ASN A 147 19.82 25.10 -11.75
C ASN A 147 20.51 25.02 -13.12
N TYR A 148 21.79 24.70 -13.14
CA TYR A 148 22.52 24.48 -14.39
C TYR A 148 21.91 23.39 -15.28
N TRP A 149 21.36 22.34 -14.67
CA TRP A 149 20.69 21.26 -15.40
C TRP A 149 19.32 21.68 -15.92
N TRP A 150 18.68 22.61 -15.22
CA TRP A 150 17.38 23.15 -15.61
C TRP A 150 17.47 24.22 -16.69
N GLU A 151 18.48 25.09 -16.61
CA GLU A 151 18.65 26.23 -17.50
C GLU A 151 19.19 25.84 -18.89
N LYS A 152 19.96 24.76 -19.00
CA LYS A 152 20.59 24.34 -20.25
C LYS A 152 19.68 23.64 -21.25
N GLN A 153 18.39 23.61 -20.99
CA GLN A 153 17.37 22.93 -21.83
C GLN A 153 17.09 23.62 -23.17
N THR A 154 17.51 24.85 -23.37
CA THR A 154 17.11 25.64 -24.54
C THR A 154 17.89 25.34 -25.84
N GLY A 155 18.89 24.48 -25.82
CA GLY A 155 19.73 24.26 -26.99
C GLY A 155 20.02 22.83 -27.43
N ASP A 156 20.16 21.89 -26.54
CA ASP A 156 20.56 20.51 -26.86
C ASP A 156 19.56 19.46 -26.35
N ARG A 157 18.94 18.77 -27.31
CA ARG A 157 17.84 17.79 -27.11
C ARG A 157 18.28 16.45 -26.48
N LEU A 158 19.24 16.41 -25.58
CA LEU A 158 19.63 15.16 -24.93
C LEU A 158 18.62 14.69 -23.87
N PHE A 159 17.84 15.60 -23.31
CA PHE A 159 16.81 15.27 -22.31
C PHE A 159 15.55 16.10 -22.56
N THR A 160 14.60 15.58 -23.30
CA THR A 160 13.40 16.34 -23.71
C THR A 160 12.25 16.33 -22.73
N ASN A 161 12.25 15.48 -21.72
CA ASN A 161 11.17 15.37 -20.74
C ASN A 161 11.73 14.91 -19.40
N TYR A 162 12.16 15.81 -18.55
CA TYR A 162 12.35 15.48 -17.14
C TYR A 162 11.53 16.44 -16.28
N GLU A 163 10.92 15.87 -15.29
CA GLU A 163 10.17 16.56 -14.25
C GLU A 163 10.97 16.44 -12.96
N PRO A 164 11.40 17.55 -12.35
CA PRO A 164 12.12 17.49 -11.10
C PRO A 164 11.18 17.07 -9.99
N ILE A 165 11.51 16.00 -9.30
CA ILE A 165 10.80 15.52 -8.13
C ILE A 165 11.66 15.87 -6.93
N ALA A 166 11.22 16.83 -6.12
CA ALA A 166 11.85 17.09 -4.84
C ALA A 166 11.45 16.00 -3.84
N LEU A 167 12.38 15.10 -3.55
CA LEU A 167 12.17 14.13 -2.48
C LEU A 167 12.13 14.90 -1.15
N LYS A 168 11.04 14.75 -0.41
CA LYS A 168 10.96 15.26 0.97
C LYS A 168 12.00 14.54 1.80
N GLY A 169 13.00 15.27 2.29
CA GLY A 169 13.94 14.75 3.25
C GLY A 169 13.16 14.25 4.46
N HIS A 170 13.31 12.98 4.79
CA HIS A 170 12.88 12.50 6.09
C HIS A 170 13.81 13.14 7.11
N ASP A 171 13.34 14.16 7.81
CA ASP A 171 14.00 14.63 9.01
C ASP A 171 14.06 13.45 9.98
N LYS A 172 15.29 12.93 10.12
CA LYS A 172 15.62 11.98 11.17
C LYS A 172 15.56 12.74 12.49
N HIS A 173 14.39 12.89 13.04
CA HIS A 173 14.25 13.23 14.44
C HIS A 173 13.94 11.95 15.21
N SER A 174 15.05 11.50 15.84
CA SER A 174 15.25 10.72 17.08
C SER A 174 14.08 9.83 17.55
#